data_bc750ebb06d0ae5a6b6f9cf4fa4d8b4e
#
_entry.id   bc750ebb06d0ae5a6b6f9cf4fa4d8b4e
#
_cell.length_a   1.000
_cell.length_b   1.000
_cell.length_c   1.000
_cell.angle_alpha   90.00
_cell.angle_beta   90.00
_cell.angle_gamma   90.00
#
_symmetry.space_group_name_H-M   'P 1'
#
loop_
_entity.id
_entity.type
_entity.pdbx_description
1 polymer ?
#
loop_
_entity_poly.entity_id
_entity_poly.type
_entity_poly.pdbx_seq_one_letter_code
_entity_poly.pdbx_strand_id
1 'polypeptide(L)'
;MVFAKRIFLGSDKEKFLFQPGDKIYEKVGKEMVAASASVELFVCPSQYSDVASMAHVCHLTGGTLYKYTVSNVLIFERSRTSVQYFNPEKDQEEFSSDLIRAVTRPTAFDAIMKVRTTAGIRAVDFIGSFYMTNTQVS
;
A
#
# COMPACT_ATOMS: atom_id res chain seq x y z
N MET A 1 -16.09 3.12 11.08
CA MET A 1 -14.70 2.81 11.48
C MET A 1 -13.75 4.01 11.46
N VAL A 2 -13.93 4.99 10.56
CA VAL A 2 -13.08 6.19 10.43
C VAL A 2 -13.15 7.12 11.65
N PHE A 3 -14.27 7.24 12.33
CA PHE A 3 -14.43 8.11 13.51
C PHE A 3 -13.62 7.66 14.74
N ALA A 4 -13.44 6.35 14.95
CA ALA A 4 -12.72 5.83 16.10
C ALA A 4 -11.20 6.12 16.03
N LYS A 5 -10.61 6.18 14.84
CA LYS A 5 -9.18 6.45 14.64
C LYS A 5 -8.80 7.91 14.95
N ARG A 6 -9.74 8.84 14.83
CA ARG A 6 -9.50 10.28 15.07
C ARG A 6 -9.17 10.60 16.54
N ILE A 7 -9.60 9.75 17.48
CA ILE A 7 -9.36 9.91 18.94
C ILE A 7 -7.89 9.64 19.30
N PHE A 8 -7.13 8.94 18.45
CA PHE A 8 -5.75 8.57 18.73
C PHE A 8 -4.71 9.59 18.26
N LEU A 9 -5.11 10.59 17.46
CA LEU A 9 -4.21 11.65 16.98
C LEU A 9 -3.62 12.42 18.19
N GLY A 10 -2.29 12.48 18.24
CA GLY A 10 -1.56 13.13 19.33
C GLY A 10 -1.50 12.34 20.65
N SER A 11 -1.86 11.05 20.64
CA SER A 11 -1.74 10.16 21.79
C SER A 11 -0.69 9.06 21.56
N ASP A 12 -0.23 8.41 22.66
CA ASP A 12 0.70 7.26 22.58
C ASP A 12 0.16 6.09 21.73
N LYS A 13 -1.14 6.12 21.43
CA LYS A 13 -1.82 5.13 20.59
C LYS A 13 -1.82 5.49 19.10
N GLU A 14 -1.22 6.60 18.71
CA GLU A 14 -1.17 7.05 17.31
C GLU A 14 -0.50 6.02 16.40
N LYS A 15 0.47 5.27 16.89
CA LYS A 15 1.13 4.17 16.16
C LYS A 15 0.15 3.10 15.65
N PHE A 16 -1.00 2.92 16.29
CA PHE A 16 -2.02 1.98 15.82
C PHE A 16 -2.76 2.46 14.57
N LEU A 17 -2.66 3.75 14.23
CA LEU A 17 -3.23 4.29 13.01
C LEU A 17 -2.50 3.80 11.75
N PHE A 18 -1.23 3.43 11.91
CA PHE A 18 -0.38 2.93 10.83
C PHE A 18 -0.41 1.41 10.69
N GLN A 19 -1.15 0.73 11.56
CA GLN A 19 -1.32 -0.71 11.49
C GLN A 19 -2.65 -1.06 10.81
N PRO A 20 -2.72 -2.18 10.05
CA PRO A 20 -3.97 -2.66 9.48
C PRO A 20 -5.04 -2.82 10.58
N GLY A 21 -6.18 -2.18 10.39
CA GLY A 21 -7.26 -2.19 11.39
C GLY A 21 -8.14 -3.43 11.34
N ASP A 22 -8.08 -4.22 10.27
CA ASP A 22 -8.91 -5.39 10.06
C ASP A 22 -8.15 -6.50 9.33
N LYS A 23 -8.32 -7.72 9.80
CA LYS A 23 -7.72 -8.93 9.20
C LYS A 23 -8.38 -9.36 7.89
N ILE A 24 -9.52 -8.74 7.51
CA ILE A 24 -10.20 -9.06 6.26
C ILE A 24 -9.31 -8.80 5.05
N TYR A 25 -8.51 -7.73 5.09
CA TYR A 25 -7.59 -7.40 4.01
C TYR A 25 -6.43 -8.40 3.88
N GLU A 26 -5.98 -8.97 5.00
CA GLU A 26 -5.01 -10.05 4.98
C GLU A 26 -5.59 -11.32 4.33
N LYS A 27 -6.84 -11.65 4.66
CA LYS A 27 -7.54 -12.78 4.05
C LYS A 27 -7.73 -12.59 2.56
N VAL A 28 -8.22 -11.43 2.13
CA VAL A 28 -8.37 -11.08 0.71
C VAL A 28 -7.03 -11.14 -0.02
N GLY A 29 -5.95 -10.60 0.58
CA GLY A 29 -4.62 -10.68 -0.02
C GLY A 29 -4.16 -12.13 -0.24
N LYS A 30 -4.37 -13.02 0.72
CA LYS A 30 -4.05 -14.45 0.58
C LYS A 30 -4.88 -15.14 -0.51
N GLU A 31 -6.15 -14.80 -0.62
CA GLU A 31 -7.02 -15.32 -1.69
C GLU A 31 -6.56 -14.84 -3.08
N MET A 32 -6.14 -13.56 -3.19
CA MET A 32 -5.58 -13.02 -4.43
C MET A 32 -4.26 -13.70 -4.81
N VAL A 33 -3.36 -13.92 -3.84
CA VAL A 33 -2.12 -14.68 -4.07
C VAL A 33 -2.43 -16.09 -4.54
N ALA A 34 -3.39 -16.77 -3.92
CA ALA A 34 -3.80 -18.11 -4.35
C ALA A 34 -4.41 -18.14 -5.76
N ALA A 35 -5.02 -17.02 -6.18
CA ALA A 35 -5.53 -16.84 -7.55
C ALA A 35 -4.46 -16.33 -8.53
N SER A 36 -3.19 -16.22 -8.11
CA SER A 36 -2.08 -15.68 -8.91
C SER A 36 -2.35 -14.26 -9.44
N ALA A 37 -3.08 -13.45 -8.67
CA ALA A 37 -3.45 -12.09 -9.02
C ALA A 37 -2.67 -11.08 -8.17
N SER A 38 -2.16 -10.01 -8.79
CA SER A 38 -1.62 -8.85 -8.09
C SER A 38 -2.66 -7.72 -8.04
N VAL A 39 -2.58 -6.89 -7.01
CA VAL A 39 -3.53 -5.81 -6.78
C VAL A 39 -2.81 -4.46 -6.86
N GLU A 40 -3.12 -3.69 -7.89
CA GLU A 40 -2.73 -2.28 -8.02
C GLU A 40 -3.89 -1.41 -7.52
N LEU A 41 -3.64 -0.56 -6.54
CA LEU A 41 -4.69 0.23 -5.90
C LEU A 41 -4.45 1.72 -6.13
N PHE A 42 -5.38 2.37 -6.82
CA PHE A 42 -5.40 3.81 -7.05
C PHE A 42 -6.40 4.47 -6.11
N VAL A 43 -5.92 5.28 -5.17
CA VAL A 43 -6.73 5.86 -4.11
C VAL A 43 -6.83 7.36 -4.29
N CYS A 44 -8.05 7.83 -4.57
CA CYS A 44 -8.39 9.24 -4.69
C CYS A 44 -9.33 9.62 -3.52
N PRO A 45 -8.84 9.81 -2.31
CA PRO A 45 -9.69 9.98 -1.15
C PRO A 45 -10.37 11.35 -1.16
N SER A 46 -11.69 11.35 -1.04
CA SER A 46 -12.48 12.56 -0.78
C SER A 46 -12.60 12.88 0.71
N GLN A 47 -12.20 11.94 1.57
CA GLN A 47 -12.20 12.05 3.03
C GLN A 47 -11.03 11.23 3.61
N TYR A 48 -10.93 11.19 4.94
CA TYR A 48 -9.97 10.32 5.60
C TYR A 48 -10.24 8.85 5.23
N SER A 49 -9.24 8.19 4.66
CA SER A 49 -9.30 6.77 4.30
C SER A 49 -8.26 5.98 5.10
N ASP A 50 -8.59 4.73 5.40
CA ASP A 50 -7.69 3.81 6.10
C ASP A 50 -6.74 3.13 5.10
N VAL A 51 -5.80 3.93 4.59
CA VAL A 51 -4.81 3.48 3.60
C VAL A 51 -3.94 2.36 4.16
N ALA A 52 -3.64 2.36 5.46
CA ALA A 52 -2.82 1.33 6.09
C ALA A 52 -3.42 -0.07 5.96
N SER A 53 -4.74 -0.19 6.14
CA SER A 53 -5.44 -1.47 5.96
C SER A 53 -5.52 -1.89 4.49
N MET A 54 -5.84 -0.95 3.59
CA MET A 54 -5.95 -1.23 2.16
C MET A 54 -4.60 -1.59 1.52
N ALA A 55 -3.53 -0.88 1.89
CA ALA A 55 -2.18 -1.12 1.39
C ALA A 55 -1.68 -2.54 1.67
N HIS A 56 -2.21 -3.19 2.70
CA HIS A 56 -1.80 -4.54 3.07
C HIS A 56 -2.08 -5.57 1.97
N VAL A 57 -3.18 -5.42 1.23
CA VAL A 57 -3.49 -6.29 0.09
C VAL A 57 -2.45 -6.13 -1.02
N CYS A 58 -2.11 -4.89 -1.39
CA CYS A 58 -1.08 -4.62 -2.39
C CYS A 58 0.28 -5.21 -1.96
N HIS A 59 0.64 -5.02 -0.69
CA HIS A 59 1.89 -5.53 -0.15
C HIS A 59 2.00 -7.06 -0.23
N LEU A 60 0.93 -7.79 0.10
CA LEU A 60 0.91 -9.25 0.03
C LEU A 60 0.97 -9.78 -1.42
N THR A 61 0.37 -9.07 -2.36
CA THR A 61 0.25 -9.50 -3.76
C THR A 61 1.38 -9.00 -4.67
N GLY A 62 2.36 -8.27 -4.11
CA GLY A 62 3.44 -7.67 -4.89
C GLY A 62 3.03 -6.48 -5.75
N GLY A 63 1.83 -5.95 -5.54
CA GLY A 63 1.32 -4.78 -6.24
C GLY A 63 1.72 -3.46 -5.58
N THR A 64 1.20 -2.36 -6.11
CA THR A 64 1.54 -1.00 -5.68
C THR A 64 0.29 -0.23 -5.27
N LEU A 65 0.42 0.62 -4.27
CA LEU A 65 -0.62 1.57 -3.90
C LEU A 65 -0.21 2.97 -4.36
N TYR A 66 -1.05 3.58 -5.19
CA TYR A 66 -0.94 4.96 -5.65
C TYR A 66 -1.96 5.81 -4.89
N LYS A 67 -1.49 6.87 -4.25
CA LYS A 67 -2.37 7.75 -3.48
C LYS A 67 -2.25 9.18 -4.00
N TYR A 68 -3.32 9.69 -4.56
CA TYR A 68 -3.43 11.04 -5.08
C TYR A 68 -4.02 11.95 -4.01
N THR A 69 -3.15 12.63 -3.28
CA THR A 69 -3.53 13.69 -2.35
C THR A 69 -2.86 14.96 -2.83
N VAL A 70 -3.61 16.00 -3.04
CA VAL A 70 -3.05 17.29 -3.42
C VAL A 70 -2.17 17.82 -2.28
N SER A 71 -0.88 17.59 -2.41
CA SER A 71 0.13 18.16 -1.53
C SER A 71 0.94 19.23 -2.27
N ASN A 72 0.27 20.24 -2.80
CA ASN A 72 0.95 21.45 -3.30
C ASN A 72 0.16 22.70 -2.93
N VAL A 73 -0.11 22.85 -1.64
CA VAL A 73 -0.30 24.18 -1.10
C VAL A 73 0.95 24.51 -0.33
N LEU A 74 1.77 25.38 -0.88
CA LEU A 74 2.68 26.18 -0.12
C LEU A 74 1.89 26.74 1.06
N ILE A 75 2.09 26.15 2.24
CA ILE A 75 1.50 26.60 3.49
C ILE A 75 2.15 27.95 3.78
N PHE A 76 1.61 28.99 3.19
CA PHE A 76 1.93 30.39 3.53
C PHE A 76 0.68 31.18 3.81
N GLU A 77 -0.39 30.52 4.28
CA GLU A 77 -1.49 31.24 4.91
C GLU A 77 -2.00 30.50 6.14
N ARG A 78 -1.81 31.17 7.23
CA ARG A 78 -2.29 30.97 8.58
C ARG A 78 -3.82 30.93 8.57
N SER A 79 -4.42 29.82 8.21
CA SER A 79 -5.81 29.52 8.58
C SER A 79 -6.42 28.36 7.77
N ARG A 80 -6.91 27.37 8.50
CA ARG A 80 -7.87 26.33 8.12
C ARG A 80 -7.38 25.25 7.16
N THR A 81 -7.34 24.06 7.71
CA THR A 81 -7.17 22.75 7.10
C THR A 81 -8.16 22.56 5.95
N SER A 82 -7.82 23.00 4.76
CA SER A 82 -8.53 22.59 3.57
C SER A 82 -8.01 21.22 3.16
N VAL A 83 -8.79 20.19 3.42
CA VAL A 83 -8.56 18.88 2.83
C VAL A 83 -8.80 19.03 1.33
N GLN A 84 -7.74 19.03 0.55
CA GLN A 84 -7.86 19.11 -0.89
C GLN A 84 -8.08 17.70 -1.46
N TYR A 85 -9.12 17.56 -2.26
CA TYR A 85 -9.52 16.33 -2.94
C TYR A 85 -8.77 16.20 -4.28
N PHE A 86 -8.73 14.97 -4.83
CA PHE A 86 -8.28 14.73 -6.19
C PHE A 86 -8.93 15.75 -7.16
N ASN A 87 -8.10 16.48 -7.88
CA ASN A 87 -8.55 17.42 -8.88
C ASN A 87 -8.28 16.83 -10.27
N PRO A 88 -9.33 16.43 -11.01
CA PRO A 88 -9.17 15.84 -12.34
C PRO A 88 -8.35 16.71 -13.31
N GLU A 89 -8.41 18.02 -13.18
CA GLU A 89 -7.70 18.93 -14.09
C GLU A 89 -6.18 19.02 -13.81
N LYS A 90 -5.79 18.84 -12.54
CA LYS A 90 -4.38 18.98 -12.14
C LYS A 90 -3.66 17.65 -11.99
N ASP A 91 -4.36 16.64 -11.49
CA ASP A 91 -3.77 15.34 -11.15
C ASP A 91 -3.93 14.31 -12.28
N GLN A 92 -4.58 14.71 -13.39
CA GLN A 92 -4.85 13.82 -14.52
C GLN A 92 -3.58 13.30 -15.18
N GLU A 93 -2.56 14.15 -15.34
CA GLU A 93 -1.31 13.75 -15.99
C GLU A 93 -0.56 12.72 -15.14
N GLU A 94 -0.46 12.95 -13.83
CA GLU A 94 0.19 12.04 -12.89
C GLU A 94 -0.56 10.71 -12.83
N PHE A 95 -1.87 10.75 -12.65
CA PHE A 95 -2.71 9.56 -12.66
C PHE A 95 -2.59 8.75 -13.96
N SER A 96 -2.65 9.42 -15.11
CA SER A 96 -2.55 8.78 -16.42
C SER A 96 -1.19 8.14 -16.62
N SER A 97 -0.11 8.81 -16.21
CA SER A 97 1.25 8.29 -16.26
C SER A 97 1.40 7.04 -15.41
N ASP A 98 0.93 7.07 -14.17
CA ASP A 98 0.99 5.94 -13.26
C ASP A 98 0.15 4.76 -13.74
N LEU A 99 -1.05 5.03 -14.27
CA LEU A 99 -1.91 4.01 -14.83
C LEU A 99 -1.27 3.33 -16.06
N ILE A 100 -0.73 4.12 -16.98
CA ILE A 100 -0.02 3.59 -18.15
C ILE A 100 1.17 2.75 -17.70
N ARG A 101 1.95 3.22 -16.74
CA ARG A 101 3.08 2.49 -16.19
C ARG A 101 2.65 1.17 -15.54
N ALA A 102 1.58 1.17 -14.76
CA ALA A 102 1.07 -0.03 -14.11
C ALA A 102 0.63 -1.11 -15.12
N VAL A 103 0.02 -0.68 -16.24
CA VAL A 103 -0.49 -1.60 -17.27
C VAL A 103 0.60 -2.05 -18.26
N THR A 104 1.57 -1.18 -18.57
CA THR A 104 2.55 -1.46 -19.63
C THR A 104 3.85 -2.10 -19.12
N ARG A 105 4.15 -2.01 -17.83
CA ARG A 105 5.37 -2.62 -17.28
C ARG A 105 5.34 -4.14 -17.45
N PRO A 106 6.47 -4.79 -17.78
CA PRO A 106 6.54 -6.24 -17.81
C PRO A 106 6.19 -6.83 -16.44
N THR A 107 5.20 -7.71 -16.41
CA THR A 107 4.71 -8.35 -15.18
C THR A 107 4.76 -9.86 -15.32
N ALA A 108 5.31 -10.54 -14.34
CA ALA A 108 5.27 -11.99 -14.23
C ALA A 108 4.21 -12.38 -13.19
N PHE A 109 3.28 -13.24 -13.57
CA PHE A 109 2.28 -13.79 -12.67
C PHE A 109 2.74 -15.15 -12.16
N ASP A 110 2.26 -15.55 -10.98
CA ASP A 110 2.59 -16.83 -10.33
C ASP A 110 4.11 -17.08 -10.21
N ALA A 111 4.85 -16.00 -9.94
CA ALA A 111 6.30 -16.07 -9.84
C ALA A 111 6.73 -16.54 -8.44
N ILE A 112 7.58 -17.55 -8.39
CA ILE A 112 8.18 -18.03 -7.15
C ILE A 112 9.66 -17.70 -7.13
N MET A 113 10.09 -16.95 -6.11
CA MET A 113 11.50 -16.65 -5.89
C MET A 113 12.07 -17.57 -4.81
N LYS A 114 13.17 -18.26 -5.12
CA LYS A 114 13.93 -19.06 -4.18
C LYS A 114 15.37 -18.55 -4.09
N VAL A 115 15.77 -18.09 -2.91
CA VAL A 115 17.15 -17.66 -2.65
C VAL A 115 17.96 -18.87 -2.20
N ARG A 116 19.10 -19.13 -2.85
CA ARG A 116 20.06 -20.16 -2.49
C ARG A 116 21.39 -19.51 -2.15
N THR A 117 21.97 -19.90 -1.04
CA THR A 117 23.25 -19.37 -0.56
C THR A 117 24.30 -20.47 -0.47
N THR A 118 25.55 -20.09 -0.48
CA THR A 118 26.69 -21.02 -0.25
C THR A 118 26.79 -21.41 1.22
N ALA A 119 27.53 -22.47 1.49
CA ALA A 119 27.82 -22.91 2.88
C ALA A 119 28.44 -21.75 3.67
N GLY A 120 27.94 -21.52 4.88
CA GLY A 120 28.37 -20.44 5.76
C GLY A 120 27.61 -19.13 5.65
N ILE A 121 26.74 -19.00 4.65
CA ILE A 121 25.85 -17.83 4.51
C ILE A 121 24.41 -18.31 4.61
N ARG A 122 23.58 -17.60 5.39
CA ARG A 122 22.16 -17.89 5.58
C ARG A 122 21.34 -16.63 5.43
N ALA A 123 20.27 -16.68 4.65
CA ALA A 123 19.27 -15.62 4.64
C ALA A 123 18.56 -15.59 6.00
N VAL A 124 18.56 -14.45 6.67
CA VAL A 124 18.01 -14.29 8.02
C VAL A 124 16.58 -13.75 7.94
N ASP A 125 16.35 -12.85 6.99
CA ASP A 125 15.05 -12.21 6.81
C ASP A 125 14.83 -11.81 5.35
N PHE A 126 13.56 -11.63 4.97
CA PHE A 126 13.14 -11.20 3.65
C PHE A 126 12.21 -10.01 3.80
N ILE A 127 12.60 -8.88 3.24
CA ILE A 127 11.83 -7.63 3.32
C ILE A 127 11.40 -7.22 1.91
N GLY A 128 10.09 -7.04 1.71
CA GLY A 128 9.55 -6.63 0.41
C GLY A 128 8.04 -6.86 0.30
N SER A 129 7.50 -6.50 -0.87
CA SER A 129 6.09 -6.71 -1.19
C SER A 129 5.90 -8.08 -1.84
N PHE A 130 5.74 -9.10 -1.03
CA PHE A 130 5.51 -10.48 -1.47
C PHE A 130 4.88 -11.30 -0.34
N TYR A 131 4.26 -12.41 -0.69
CA TYR A 131 3.74 -13.37 0.27
C TYR A 131 4.75 -14.48 0.53
N MET A 132 5.09 -14.72 1.80
CA MET A 132 5.97 -15.82 2.20
C MET A 132 5.15 -17.08 2.51
N THR A 133 5.34 -18.11 1.71
CA THR A 133 4.65 -19.42 1.89
C THR A 133 5.35 -20.34 2.88
N ASN A 134 6.69 -20.32 2.95
CA ASN A 134 7.46 -21.14 3.89
C ASN A 134 8.80 -20.51 4.23
N THR A 135 9.08 -20.35 5.50
CA THR A 135 10.40 -20.04 6.05
C THR A 135 11.22 -21.31 6.24
N GLN A 136 11.34 -22.15 5.23
CA GLN A 136 12.36 -23.22 5.31
C GLN A 136 13.72 -22.61 4.96
N VAL A 137 14.39 -22.17 6.00
CA VAL A 137 15.83 -21.92 5.97
C VAL A 137 16.48 -23.30 6.04
N SER A 138 16.80 -23.87 4.89
CA SER A 138 17.62 -25.08 4.79
C SER A 138 19.08 -24.72 4.81
#